data_8f1ed3e633d162373121bf2e4a7b1557
#
_entry.id   8f1ed3e633d162373121bf2e4a7b1557
#
_cell.length_a   1.000
_cell.length_b   1.000
_cell.length_c   1.000
_cell.angle_alpha   90.00
_cell.angle_beta   90.00
_cell.angle_gamma   90.00
#
_symmetry.space_group_name_H-M   'P 1'
#
loop_
_entity.id
_entity.type
_entity.pdbx_description
1 polymer ?
#
loop_
_entity_poly.entity_id
_entity_poly.type
_entity_poly.pdbx_seq_one_letter_code
_entity_poly.pdbx_strand_id
1 'polypeptide(L)'
;MKKIFENKVLFAVFWIVLYVVTVNISDLISEAYKLDYLTTICVLLFAVSLSLYILISKTKLIFESKNTSKNTSVLIYIPLFIIGLIQLTKGIDDSLSKESIITVIGLMIGVGFIEEIIFRGFLLKAIGERSSVIKTIIISGVTFGAGHIVNLSRGYEYNELIAQIIVAIVIGVFLSLLVVITKKIYPGVIFHIIFNITGSITSNNEIYDWYILLFILLITIPVCLYLFRIIKRDFIVSDKKTILVEDNK
;
A
#
# COMPACT_ATOMS: atom_id res chain seq x y z
N MET A 1 19.92 -3.85 18.72
CA MET A 1 18.51 -4.27 18.61
C MET A 1 17.57 -3.41 19.46
N LYS A 2 17.79 -3.18 20.75
CA LYS A 2 16.89 -2.38 21.63
C LYS A 2 16.53 -1.00 21.04
N LYS A 3 17.48 -0.22 20.52
CA LYS A 3 17.25 1.10 19.87
C LYS A 3 16.34 1.06 18.63
N ILE A 4 16.29 -0.04 17.88
CA ILE A 4 15.41 -0.19 16.69
C ILE A 4 13.96 -0.32 17.15
N PHE A 5 13.70 -1.08 18.20
CA PHE A 5 12.35 -1.28 18.73
C PHE A 5 11.83 -0.05 19.50
N GLU A 6 12.71 0.80 20.02
CA GLU A 6 12.34 2.06 20.67
C GLU A 6 11.98 3.16 19.65
N ASN A 7 12.58 3.15 18.46
CA ASN A 7 12.28 4.11 17.40
C ASN A 7 11.32 3.49 16.38
N LYS A 8 10.06 3.90 16.42
CA LYS A 8 8.99 3.37 15.56
C LYS A 8 9.27 3.51 14.05
N VAL A 9 9.98 4.55 13.63
CA VAL A 9 10.36 4.71 12.22
C VAL A 9 11.43 3.70 11.83
N LEU A 10 12.47 3.52 12.65
CA LEU A 10 13.49 2.49 12.41
C LEU A 10 12.89 1.10 12.46
N PHE A 11 11.89 0.88 13.30
CA PHE A 11 11.14 -0.37 13.34
C PHE A 11 10.38 -0.62 12.04
N ALA A 12 9.69 0.38 11.49
CA ALA A 12 9.01 0.23 10.21
C ALA A 12 10.01 -0.03 9.07
N VAL A 13 11.13 0.70 9.04
CA VAL A 13 12.22 0.49 8.07
C VAL A 13 12.82 -0.93 8.19
N PHE A 14 12.98 -1.44 9.40
CA PHE A 14 13.45 -2.82 9.63
C PHE A 14 12.51 -3.83 8.95
N TRP A 15 11.18 -3.68 9.10
CA TRP A 15 10.21 -4.57 8.45
C TRP A 15 10.22 -4.43 6.93
N ILE A 16 10.40 -3.20 6.39
CA ILE A 16 10.54 -2.98 4.95
C ILE A 16 11.76 -3.73 4.41
N VAL A 17 12.92 -3.54 5.05
CA VAL A 17 14.17 -4.19 4.62
C VAL A 17 14.06 -5.71 4.72
N LEU A 18 13.51 -6.22 5.82
CA LEU A 18 13.34 -7.66 6.02
C LEU A 18 12.42 -8.26 4.94
N TYR A 19 11.31 -7.59 4.61
CA TYR A 19 10.41 -7.99 3.53
C TYR A 19 11.13 -8.01 2.17
N VAL A 20 11.79 -6.91 1.80
CA VAL A 20 12.52 -6.79 0.53
C VAL A 20 13.58 -7.88 0.40
N VAL A 21 14.37 -8.11 1.46
CA VAL A 21 15.40 -9.16 1.50
C VAL A 21 14.78 -10.55 1.35
N THR A 22 13.68 -10.82 2.07
CA THR A 22 13.00 -12.13 1.99
C THR A 22 12.52 -12.40 0.56
N VAL A 23 11.84 -11.44 -0.07
CA VAL A 23 11.31 -11.62 -1.43
C VAL A 23 12.45 -11.81 -2.44
N ASN A 24 13.47 -10.93 -2.43
CA ASN A 24 14.56 -11.01 -3.42
C ASN A 24 15.39 -12.29 -3.26
N ILE A 25 15.69 -12.72 -2.02
CA ILE A 25 16.42 -13.97 -1.80
C ILE A 25 15.59 -15.18 -2.23
N SER A 26 14.29 -15.20 -1.89
CA SER A 26 13.42 -16.31 -2.30
C SER A 26 13.25 -16.39 -3.81
N ASP A 27 13.16 -15.25 -4.52
CA ASP A 27 13.12 -15.21 -5.99
C ASP A 27 14.42 -15.77 -6.60
N LEU A 28 15.58 -15.31 -6.13
CA LEU A 28 16.88 -15.80 -6.62
C LEU A 28 17.03 -17.31 -6.45
N ILE A 29 16.61 -17.85 -5.30
CA ILE A 29 16.66 -19.30 -5.04
C ILE A 29 15.63 -20.02 -5.92
N SER A 30 14.41 -19.46 -6.05
CA SER A 30 13.35 -20.00 -6.90
C SER A 30 13.81 -20.16 -8.34
N GLU A 31 14.44 -19.14 -8.92
CA GLU A 31 15.01 -19.18 -10.27
C GLU A 31 16.18 -20.18 -10.39
N ALA A 32 17.13 -20.14 -9.45
CA ALA A 32 18.32 -20.98 -9.49
C ALA A 32 18.02 -22.48 -9.41
N TYR A 33 16.98 -22.85 -8.63
CA TYR A 33 16.60 -24.26 -8.39
C TYR A 33 15.28 -24.66 -9.06
N LYS A 34 14.64 -23.77 -9.84
CA LYS A 34 13.35 -23.98 -10.51
C LYS A 34 12.25 -24.42 -9.54
N LEU A 35 12.17 -23.70 -8.42
CA LEU A 35 11.20 -23.97 -7.34
C LEU A 35 10.06 -22.94 -7.41
N ASP A 36 9.13 -23.09 -8.34
CA ASP A 36 8.09 -22.11 -8.70
C ASP A 36 7.23 -21.61 -7.52
N TYR A 37 7.10 -22.41 -6.45
CA TYR A 37 6.29 -22.04 -5.28
C TYR A 37 7.08 -21.43 -4.13
N LEU A 38 8.42 -21.37 -4.21
CA LEU A 38 9.26 -21.02 -3.07
C LEU A 38 8.99 -19.59 -2.60
N THR A 39 8.97 -18.63 -3.50
CA THR A 39 8.71 -17.22 -3.17
C THR A 39 7.33 -17.07 -2.54
N THR A 40 6.31 -17.72 -3.10
CA THR A 40 4.95 -17.69 -2.54
C THR A 40 4.91 -18.23 -1.12
N ILE A 41 5.56 -19.36 -0.86
CA ILE A 41 5.63 -19.97 0.47
C ILE A 41 6.34 -19.03 1.45
N CYS A 42 7.49 -18.47 1.06
CA CYS A 42 8.27 -17.55 1.90
C CYS A 42 7.46 -16.29 2.25
N VAL A 43 6.75 -15.70 1.28
CA VAL A 43 5.91 -14.52 1.49
C VAL A 43 4.71 -14.84 2.40
N LEU A 44 4.05 -15.98 2.20
CA LEU A 44 2.93 -16.37 3.08
C LEU A 44 3.41 -16.67 4.51
N LEU A 45 4.56 -17.32 4.69
CA LEU A 45 5.17 -17.52 6.00
C LEU A 45 5.55 -16.18 6.66
N PHE A 46 6.04 -15.23 5.88
CA PHE A 46 6.31 -13.87 6.36
C PHE A 46 5.03 -13.17 6.82
N ALA A 47 3.93 -13.27 6.04
CA ALA A 47 2.63 -12.71 6.39
C ALA A 47 2.09 -13.31 7.70
N VAL A 48 2.19 -14.63 7.87
CA VAL A 48 1.83 -15.31 9.12
C VAL A 48 2.69 -14.83 10.29
N SER A 49 4.01 -14.74 10.10
CA SER A 49 4.95 -14.28 11.14
C SER A 49 4.66 -12.83 11.56
N LEU A 50 4.37 -11.96 10.59
CA LEU A 50 3.98 -10.57 10.83
C LEU A 50 2.65 -10.49 11.60
N SER A 51 1.67 -11.32 11.24
CA SER A 51 0.38 -11.40 11.91
C SER A 51 0.53 -11.87 13.36
N LEU A 52 1.32 -12.92 13.60
CA LEU A 52 1.63 -13.40 14.94
C LEU A 52 2.35 -12.33 15.77
N TYR A 53 3.31 -11.64 15.19
CA TYR A 53 3.96 -10.51 15.85
C TYR A 53 2.95 -9.44 16.29
N ILE A 54 2.03 -9.03 15.43
CA ILE A 54 1.01 -8.03 15.75
C ILE A 54 0.09 -8.51 16.88
N LEU A 55 -0.33 -9.74 16.84
CA LEU A 55 -1.21 -10.36 17.86
C LEU A 55 -0.52 -10.45 19.22
N ILE A 56 0.71 -10.94 19.26
CA ILE A 56 1.46 -11.14 20.52
C ILE A 56 1.87 -9.79 21.12
N SER A 57 2.37 -8.84 20.30
CA SER A 57 2.79 -7.52 20.75
C SER A 57 1.62 -6.57 21.03
N LYS A 58 0.39 -6.97 20.67
CA LYS A 58 -0.83 -6.11 20.73
C LYS A 58 -0.63 -4.77 20.06
N THR A 59 0.14 -4.74 18.97
CA THR A 59 0.48 -3.52 18.25
C THR A 59 -0.75 -2.90 17.61
N LYS A 60 -1.06 -1.66 18.00
CA LYS A 60 -2.11 -0.89 17.33
C LYS A 60 -1.59 -0.37 15.99
N LEU A 61 -2.20 -0.78 14.89
CA LEU A 61 -1.80 -0.42 13.52
C LEU A 61 -2.32 0.94 13.08
N ILE A 62 -3.42 1.42 13.68
CA ILE A 62 -4.13 2.60 13.18
C ILE A 62 -3.50 3.88 13.76
N PHE A 63 -3.22 4.82 12.88
CA PHE A 63 -2.86 6.18 13.24
C PHE A 63 -4.12 6.95 13.73
N GLU A 64 -4.13 7.32 15.01
CA GLU A 64 -5.20 8.10 15.60
C GLU A 64 -4.92 9.60 15.41
N SER A 65 -5.54 10.22 14.42
CA SER A 65 -5.62 11.68 14.30
C SER A 65 -6.85 12.18 15.05
N LYS A 66 -6.70 13.23 15.87
CA LYS A 66 -7.80 13.79 16.69
C LYS A 66 -8.96 14.34 15.84
N ASN A 67 -8.72 14.64 14.56
CA ASN A 67 -9.57 15.49 13.72
C ASN A 67 -10.10 14.76 12.47
N THR A 68 -10.69 13.58 12.61
CA THR A 68 -11.25 12.87 11.45
C THR A 68 -12.75 12.66 11.59
N SER A 69 -13.47 12.90 10.48
CA SER A 69 -14.92 12.74 10.37
C SER A 69 -15.34 11.31 10.71
N LYS A 70 -16.31 11.16 11.63
CA LYS A 70 -16.88 9.85 11.99
C LYS A 70 -17.81 9.26 10.92
N ASN A 71 -18.28 10.06 9.96
CA ASN A 71 -19.25 9.66 8.93
C ASN A 71 -18.61 9.77 7.52
N THR A 72 -17.80 8.78 7.15
CA THR A 72 -17.35 8.63 5.77
C THR A 72 -18.36 7.79 4.98
N SER A 73 -18.85 8.34 3.87
CA SER A 73 -19.70 7.61 2.93
C SER A 73 -18.95 6.40 2.35
N VAL A 74 -19.66 5.30 2.12
CA VAL A 74 -19.14 4.10 1.43
C VAL A 74 -18.65 4.45 0.02
N LEU A 75 -19.16 5.51 -0.58
CA LEU A 75 -18.77 5.98 -1.92
C LEU A 75 -17.28 6.29 -2.05
N ILE A 76 -16.58 6.57 -0.93
CA ILE A 76 -15.12 6.80 -0.93
C ILE A 76 -14.31 5.59 -1.43
N TYR A 77 -14.91 4.39 -1.39
CA TYR A 77 -14.25 3.15 -1.83
C TYR A 77 -14.52 2.81 -3.31
N ILE A 78 -15.44 3.51 -4.00
CA ILE A 78 -15.76 3.26 -5.41
C ILE A 78 -14.49 3.34 -6.30
N PRO A 79 -13.63 4.35 -6.16
CA PRO A 79 -12.40 4.41 -6.95
C PRO A 79 -11.49 3.19 -6.77
N LEU A 80 -11.40 2.63 -5.55
CA LEU A 80 -10.62 1.40 -5.30
C LEU A 80 -11.16 0.24 -6.12
N PHE A 81 -12.50 0.06 -6.13
CA PHE A 81 -13.13 -1.01 -6.87
C PHE A 81 -12.87 -0.89 -8.39
N ILE A 82 -13.05 0.32 -8.94
CA ILE A 82 -12.82 0.59 -10.37
C ILE A 82 -11.36 0.34 -10.74
N ILE A 83 -10.42 0.91 -9.98
CA ILE A 83 -8.98 0.77 -10.23
C ILE A 83 -8.51 -0.67 -10.02
N GLY A 84 -9.04 -1.35 -9.00
CA GLY A 84 -8.69 -2.75 -8.71
C GLY A 84 -9.01 -3.72 -9.84
N LEU A 85 -10.06 -3.43 -10.64
CA LEU A 85 -10.50 -4.31 -11.71
C LEU A 85 -10.13 -3.84 -13.12
N ILE A 86 -9.58 -2.63 -13.29
CA ILE A 86 -9.32 -2.05 -14.61
C ILE A 86 -8.39 -2.92 -15.46
N GLN A 87 -7.43 -3.61 -14.84
CA GLN A 87 -6.49 -4.47 -15.53
C GLN A 87 -7.16 -5.63 -16.27
N LEU A 88 -8.33 -6.09 -15.80
CA LEU A 88 -9.11 -7.14 -16.49
C LEU A 88 -9.55 -6.74 -17.91
N THR A 89 -9.54 -5.46 -18.24
CA THR A 89 -9.85 -4.99 -19.60
C THR A 89 -8.81 -5.43 -20.65
N LYS A 90 -7.62 -5.85 -20.22
CA LYS A 90 -6.58 -6.44 -21.10
C LYS A 90 -6.87 -7.87 -21.52
N GLY A 91 -7.85 -8.52 -20.90
CA GLY A 91 -8.07 -9.97 -21.03
C GLY A 91 -7.11 -10.79 -20.17
N ILE A 92 -7.52 -12.00 -19.85
CA ILE A 92 -6.68 -12.95 -19.09
C ILE A 92 -5.61 -13.50 -20.01
N ASP A 93 -4.42 -13.73 -19.48
CA ASP A 93 -3.31 -14.34 -20.22
C ASP A 93 -3.54 -15.86 -20.35
N ASP A 94 -3.91 -16.28 -21.57
CA ASP A 94 -4.19 -17.68 -21.89
C ASP A 94 -2.95 -18.59 -21.81
N SER A 95 -1.75 -18.04 -21.71
CA SER A 95 -0.51 -18.81 -21.53
C SER A 95 -0.30 -19.32 -20.10
N LEU A 96 -1.03 -18.76 -19.11
CA LEU A 96 -0.88 -19.13 -17.71
C LEU A 96 -1.53 -20.48 -17.42
N SER A 97 -0.76 -21.39 -16.81
CA SER A 97 -1.30 -22.63 -16.27
C SER A 97 -2.16 -22.37 -15.03
N LYS A 98 -3.03 -23.33 -14.68
CA LYS A 98 -3.82 -23.24 -13.45
C LYS A 98 -2.93 -23.14 -12.21
N GLU A 99 -1.83 -23.89 -12.20
CA GLU A 99 -0.84 -23.90 -11.14
C GLU A 99 -0.18 -22.51 -10.98
N SER A 100 0.20 -21.89 -12.10
CA SER A 100 0.76 -20.53 -12.11
C SER A 100 -0.23 -19.51 -11.56
N ILE A 101 -1.50 -19.59 -11.94
CA ILE A 101 -2.56 -18.70 -11.44
C ILE A 101 -2.71 -18.86 -9.92
N ILE A 102 -2.77 -20.09 -9.41
CA ILE A 102 -2.89 -20.35 -7.96
C ILE A 102 -1.68 -19.79 -7.21
N THR A 103 -0.48 -20.00 -7.73
CA THR A 103 0.78 -19.51 -7.16
C THR A 103 0.79 -17.99 -7.08
N VAL A 104 0.42 -17.32 -8.18
CA VAL A 104 0.31 -15.86 -8.26
C VAL A 104 -0.73 -15.32 -7.27
N ILE A 105 -1.90 -15.91 -7.20
CA ILE A 105 -2.93 -15.50 -6.24
C ILE A 105 -2.40 -15.60 -4.81
N GLY A 106 -1.77 -16.73 -4.45
CA GLY A 106 -1.17 -16.90 -3.13
C GLY A 106 -0.09 -15.86 -2.82
N LEU A 107 0.78 -15.58 -3.79
CA LEU A 107 1.82 -14.57 -3.69
C LEU A 107 1.22 -13.17 -3.45
N MET A 108 0.25 -12.77 -4.28
CA MET A 108 -0.35 -11.43 -4.22
C MET A 108 -1.21 -11.20 -2.98
N ILE A 109 -1.81 -12.25 -2.41
CA ILE A 109 -2.45 -12.19 -1.08
C ILE A 109 -1.40 -11.82 -0.02
N GLY A 110 -0.26 -12.51 -0.01
CA GLY A 110 0.81 -12.24 0.95
C GLY A 110 1.41 -10.84 0.76
N VAL A 111 1.77 -10.48 -0.48
CA VAL A 111 2.34 -9.17 -0.83
C VAL A 111 1.40 -8.03 -0.42
N GLY A 112 0.15 -8.04 -0.89
CA GLY A 112 -0.79 -6.96 -0.61
C GLY A 112 -1.08 -6.80 0.89
N PHE A 113 -1.14 -7.91 1.64
CA PHE A 113 -1.28 -7.87 3.10
C PHE A 113 -0.04 -7.26 3.77
N ILE A 114 1.15 -7.79 3.48
CA ILE A 114 2.41 -7.36 4.11
C ILE A 114 2.66 -5.88 3.86
N GLU A 115 2.54 -5.43 2.61
CA GLU A 115 2.84 -4.06 2.24
C GLU A 115 1.89 -3.07 2.91
N GLU A 116 0.59 -3.35 2.96
CA GLU A 116 -0.35 -2.47 3.66
C GLU A 116 -0.09 -2.42 5.17
N ILE A 117 0.23 -3.54 5.80
CA ILE A 117 0.56 -3.56 7.23
C ILE A 117 1.84 -2.76 7.50
N ILE A 118 2.88 -2.92 6.69
CA ILE A 118 4.14 -2.22 6.89
C ILE A 118 4.00 -0.72 6.58
N PHE A 119 3.42 -0.36 5.44
CA PHE A 119 3.39 1.04 5.01
C PHE A 119 2.27 1.85 5.68
N ARG A 120 1.06 1.30 5.85
CA ARG A 120 -0.10 2.00 6.44
C ARG A 120 -0.28 1.69 7.91
N GLY A 121 0.14 0.50 8.36
CA GLY A 121 0.14 0.14 9.77
C GLY A 121 1.34 0.71 10.53
N PHE A 122 2.55 0.35 10.15
CA PHE A 122 3.75 0.75 10.91
C PHE A 122 4.30 2.11 10.49
N LEU A 123 4.63 2.30 9.20
CA LEU A 123 5.32 3.51 8.73
C LEU A 123 4.44 4.76 8.85
N LEU A 124 3.22 4.73 8.31
CA LEU A 124 2.29 5.87 8.37
C LEU A 124 2.07 6.31 9.83
N LYS A 125 1.85 5.35 10.73
CA LYS A 125 1.68 5.64 12.15
C LYS A 125 2.94 6.22 12.79
N ALA A 126 4.11 5.63 12.53
CA ALA A 126 5.38 6.09 13.09
C ALA A 126 5.73 7.54 12.68
N ILE A 127 5.46 7.89 11.40
CA ILE A 127 5.67 9.25 10.90
C ILE A 127 4.62 10.19 11.50
N GLY A 128 3.36 9.77 11.58
CA GLY A 128 2.25 10.58 12.05
C GLY A 128 2.35 11.04 13.50
N GLU A 129 3.09 10.31 14.34
CA GLU A 129 3.38 10.71 15.72
C GLU A 129 4.37 11.90 15.81
N ARG A 130 5.07 12.22 14.71
CA ARG A 130 6.17 13.23 14.70
C ARG A 130 6.01 14.29 13.62
N SER A 131 4.99 14.18 12.75
CA SER A 131 4.80 15.04 11.59
C SER A 131 3.35 15.45 11.41
N SER A 132 3.12 16.52 10.65
CA SER A 132 1.76 16.87 10.25
C SER A 132 1.13 15.76 9.40
N VAL A 133 -0.20 15.65 9.45
CA VAL A 133 -0.96 14.62 8.75
C VAL A 133 -0.67 14.62 7.24
N ILE A 134 -0.56 15.79 6.62
CA ILE A 134 -0.27 15.91 5.18
C ILE A 134 1.14 15.36 4.87
N LYS A 135 2.15 15.76 5.64
CA LYS A 135 3.52 15.23 5.47
C LYS A 135 3.55 13.71 5.66
N THR A 136 2.84 13.22 6.65
CA THR A 136 2.74 11.78 6.95
C THR A 136 2.19 10.99 5.76
N ILE A 137 1.11 11.45 5.15
CA ILE A 137 0.48 10.83 3.98
C ILE A 137 1.44 10.82 2.79
N ILE A 138 2.05 11.98 2.48
CA ILE A 138 2.96 12.12 1.35
C ILE A 138 4.20 11.25 1.54
N ILE A 139 4.84 11.29 2.70
CA ILE A 139 6.05 10.49 2.96
C ILE A 139 5.73 9.00 2.86
N SER A 140 4.61 8.52 3.46
CA SER A 140 4.23 7.12 3.36
C SER A 140 3.98 6.67 1.92
N GLY A 141 3.28 7.48 1.12
CA GLY A 141 3.00 7.18 -0.29
C GLY A 141 4.27 7.20 -1.17
N VAL A 142 5.12 8.21 -0.99
CA VAL A 142 6.39 8.31 -1.74
C VAL A 142 7.34 7.17 -1.37
N THR A 143 7.47 6.85 -0.08
CA THR A 143 8.32 5.73 0.37
C THR A 143 7.82 4.40 -0.19
N PHE A 144 6.50 4.20 -0.24
CA PHE A 144 5.90 3.02 -0.85
C PHE A 144 6.26 2.91 -2.34
N GLY A 145 6.04 3.96 -3.13
CA GLY A 145 6.39 3.95 -4.55
C GLY A 145 7.88 3.81 -4.80
N ALA A 146 8.72 4.50 -4.02
CA ALA A 146 10.18 4.36 -4.11
C ALA A 146 10.67 2.93 -3.80
N GLY A 147 9.93 2.18 -2.98
CA GLY A 147 10.24 0.77 -2.72
C GLY A 147 10.28 -0.10 -3.97
N HIS A 148 9.54 0.28 -5.02
CA HIS A 148 9.51 -0.48 -6.29
C HIS A 148 10.80 -0.37 -7.11
N ILE A 149 11.74 0.52 -6.73
CA ILE A 149 13.05 0.61 -7.39
C ILE A 149 13.83 -0.72 -7.37
N VAL A 150 13.52 -1.58 -6.40
CA VAL A 150 14.12 -2.92 -6.31
C VAL A 150 13.78 -3.82 -7.51
N ASN A 151 12.70 -3.51 -8.25
CA ASN A 151 12.31 -4.25 -9.45
C ASN A 151 13.28 -4.04 -10.61
N LEU A 152 14.16 -3.03 -10.55
CA LEU A 152 15.25 -2.88 -11.50
C LEU A 152 16.18 -4.10 -11.48
N SER A 153 16.44 -4.66 -10.29
CA SER A 153 17.26 -5.88 -10.15
C SER A 153 16.54 -7.15 -10.63
N ARG A 154 15.24 -7.06 -10.90
CA ARG A 154 14.39 -8.14 -11.42
C ARG A 154 14.18 -8.08 -12.94
N GLY A 155 14.92 -7.21 -13.64
CA GLY A 155 14.88 -7.11 -15.09
C GLY A 155 13.73 -6.28 -15.67
N TYR A 156 13.04 -5.47 -14.84
CA TYR A 156 12.05 -4.51 -15.35
C TYR A 156 12.71 -3.47 -16.24
N GLU A 157 12.08 -3.17 -17.36
CA GLU A 157 12.52 -2.09 -18.24
C GLU A 157 12.32 -0.73 -17.58
N TYR A 158 13.17 0.26 -17.91
CA TYR A 158 13.13 1.59 -17.27
C TYR A 158 11.76 2.26 -17.38
N ASN A 159 11.11 2.17 -18.54
CA ASN A 159 9.80 2.80 -18.76
C ASN A 159 8.71 2.16 -17.91
N GLU A 160 8.69 0.83 -17.82
CA GLU A 160 7.78 0.07 -16.98
C GLU A 160 7.98 0.38 -15.50
N LEU A 161 9.26 0.42 -15.07
CA LEU A 161 9.61 0.73 -13.69
C LEU A 161 9.18 2.15 -13.31
N ILE A 162 9.43 3.15 -14.16
CA ILE A 162 9.01 4.53 -13.91
C ILE A 162 7.49 4.62 -13.82
N ALA A 163 6.76 3.97 -14.75
CA ALA A 163 5.30 3.91 -14.72
C ALA A 163 4.79 3.27 -13.43
N GLN A 164 5.39 2.15 -13.02
CA GLN A 164 5.07 1.45 -11.77
C GLN A 164 5.30 2.34 -10.55
N ILE A 165 6.45 3.02 -10.46
CA ILE A 165 6.77 3.92 -9.34
C ILE A 165 5.76 5.07 -9.27
N ILE A 166 5.39 5.69 -10.39
CA ILE A 166 4.41 6.78 -10.43
C ILE A 166 3.05 6.30 -9.92
N VAL A 167 2.54 5.18 -10.45
CA VAL A 167 1.28 4.57 -10.00
C VAL A 167 1.34 4.25 -8.52
N ALA A 168 2.43 3.61 -8.07
CA ALA A 168 2.59 3.20 -6.69
C ALA A 168 2.64 4.40 -5.74
N ILE A 169 3.29 5.52 -6.10
CA ILE A 169 3.26 6.76 -5.31
C ILE A 169 1.81 7.28 -5.18
N VAL A 170 1.10 7.40 -6.31
CA VAL A 170 -0.24 7.98 -6.34
C VAL A 170 -1.24 7.09 -5.58
N ILE A 171 -1.23 5.78 -5.82
CA ILE A 171 -2.01 4.80 -5.06
C ILE A 171 -1.59 4.82 -3.59
N GLY A 172 -0.29 4.90 -3.31
CA GLY A 172 0.25 4.97 -1.97
C GLY A 172 -0.27 6.15 -1.15
N VAL A 173 -0.33 7.32 -1.76
CA VAL A 173 -0.93 8.54 -1.18
C VAL A 173 -2.43 8.33 -0.97
N PHE A 174 -3.13 7.78 -1.96
CA PHE A 174 -4.57 7.53 -1.88
C PHE A 174 -4.93 6.58 -0.72
N LEU A 175 -4.25 5.44 -0.60
CA LEU A 175 -4.48 4.49 0.48
C LEU A 175 -4.14 5.08 1.85
N SER A 176 -3.07 5.89 1.94
CA SER A 176 -2.72 6.61 3.17
C SER A 176 -3.80 7.63 3.57
N LEU A 177 -4.38 8.36 2.60
CA LEU A 177 -5.53 9.25 2.82
C LEU A 177 -6.73 8.48 3.36
N LEU A 178 -7.05 7.34 2.75
CA LEU A 178 -8.17 6.50 3.18
C LEU A 178 -7.99 6.01 4.62
N VAL A 179 -6.79 5.52 4.98
CA VAL A 179 -6.50 5.07 6.36
C VAL A 179 -6.62 6.22 7.34
N VAL A 180 -6.12 7.40 7.02
CA VAL A 180 -6.23 8.59 7.89
C VAL A 180 -7.68 9.01 8.10
N ILE A 181 -8.51 8.98 7.06
CA ILE A 181 -9.91 9.41 7.11
C ILE A 181 -10.79 8.34 7.75
N THR A 182 -10.66 7.08 7.32
CA THR A 182 -11.59 6.00 7.68
C THR A 182 -11.18 5.22 8.92
N LYS A 183 -9.91 5.32 9.33
CA LYS A 183 -9.30 4.51 10.39
C LYS A 183 -9.35 3.01 10.12
N LYS A 184 -9.36 2.61 8.86
CA LYS A 184 -9.45 1.22 8.42
C LYS A 184 -8.33 0.91 7.44
N ILE A 185 -7.56 -0.14 7.70
CA ILE A 185 -6.50 -0.63 6.79
C ILE A 185 -7.06 -1.65 5.80
N TYR A 186 -8.02 -2.49 6.22
CA TYR A 186 -8.50 -3.61 5.43
C TYR A 186 -9.03 -3.27 4.02
N PRO A 187 -9.65 -2.08 3.74
CA PRO A 187 -10.05 -1.78 2.37
C PRO A 187 -8.84 -1.61 1.44
N GLY A 188 -7.74 -1.05 1.97
CA GLY A 188 -6.46 -0.97 1.25
C GLY A 188 -5.86 -2.34 0.98
N VAL A 189 -5.87 -3.24 1.98
CA VAL A 189 -5.40 -4.63 1.82
C VAL A 189 -6.18 -5.35 0.73
N ILE A 190 -7.51 -5.30 0.77
CA ILE A 190 -8.37 -5.97 -0.23
C ILE A 190 -8.10 -5.40 -1.63
N PHE A 191 -8.07 -4.07 -1.76
CA PHE A 191 -7.77 -3.40 -3.00
C PHE A 191 -6.40 -3.83 -3.56
N HIS A 192 -5.36 -3.77 -2.73
CA HIS A 192 -4.00 -4.07 -3.14
C HIS A 192 -3.86 -5.52 -3.62
N ILE A 193 -4.46 -6.47 -2.92
CA ILE A 193 -4.53 -7.88 -3.32
C ILE A 193 -5.21 -8.00 -4.70
N ILE A 194 -6.40 -7.41 -4.87
CA ILE A 194 -7.15 -7.48 -6.13
C ILE A 194 -6.36 -6.83 -7.26
N PHE A 195 -5.82 -5.63 -7.05
CA PHE A 195 -5.07 -4.89 -8.05
C PHE A 195 -3.83 -5.67 -8.53
N ASN A 196 -3.08 -6.27 -7.60
CA ASN A 196 -1.91 -7.07 -7.94
C ASN A 196 -2.29 -8.38 -8.62
N ILE A 197 -3.34 -9.08 -8.16
CA ILE A 197 -3.82 -10.30 -8.83
C ILE A 197 -4.23 -9.99 -10.26
N THR A 198 -5.09 -8.99 -10.46
CA THR A 198 -5.58 -8.64 -11.80
C THR A 198 -4.45 -8.20 -12.73
N GLY A 199 -3.45 -7.47 -12.22
CA GLY A 199 -2.26 -7.10 -12.99
C GLY A 199 -1.39 -8.29 -13.39
N SER A 200 -1.33 -9.32 -12.54
CA SER A 200 -0.43 -10.46 -12.75
C SER A 200 -1.03 -11.58 -13.61
N ILE A 201 -2.37 -11.63 -13.75
CA ILE A 201 -3.05 -12.67 -14.53
C ILE A 201 -3.56 -12.18 -15.89
N THR A 202 -3.36 -10.91 -16.22
CA THR A 202 -3.80 -10.32 -17.50
C THR A 202 -2.66 -10.22 -18.49
N SER A 203 -3.01 -10.25 -19.78
CA SER A 203 -2.05 -10.21 -20.87
C SER A 203 -1.21 -8.93 -20.86
N ASN A 204 0.07 -9.04 -21.18
CA ASN A 204 0.94 -7.89 -21.36
C ASN A 204 0.63 -7.19 -22.67
N ASN A 205 0.37 -5.88 -22.62
CA ASN A 205 0.13 -5.05 -23.79
C ASN A 205 0.56 -3.61 -23.47
N GLU A 206 1.72 -3.19 -23.97
CA GLU A 206 2.30 -1.89 -23.68
C GLU A 206 1.35 -0.71 -23.96
N ILE A 207 0.60 -0.75 -25.04
CA ILE A 207 -0.32 0.34 -25.40
C ILE A 207 -1.44 0.42 -24.36
N TYR A 208 -2.04 -0.72 -23.99
CA TYR A 208 -3.08 -0.76 -22.95
C TYR A 208 -2.53 -0.37 -21.57
N ASP A 209 -1.29 -0.72 -21.24
CA ASP A 209 -0.68 -0.38 -19.96
C ASP A 209 -0.54 1.12 -19.81
N TRP A 210 -0.20 1.86 -20.87
CA TRP A 210 -0.19 3.33 -20.86
C TRP A 210 -1.60 3.93 -20.71
N TYR A 211 -2.62 3.36 -21.33
CA TYR A 211 -4.01 3.81 -21.14
C TYR A 211 -4.50 3.54 -19.71
N ILE A 212 -4.17 2.37 -19.15
CA ILE A 212 -4.50 2.03 -17.78
C ILE A 212 -3.79 2.96 -16.80
N LEU A 213 -2.51 3.24 -17.00
CA LEU A 213 -1.75 4.22 -16.24
C LEU A 213 -2.46 5.58 -16.22
N LEU A 214 -2.78 6.10 -17.41
CA LEU A 214 -3.46 7.39 -17.56
C LEU A 214 -4.82 7.38 -16.84
N PHE A 215 -5.60 6.32 -17.02
CA PHE A 215 -6.90 6.16 -16.37
C PHE A 215 -6.79 6.14 -14.86
N ILE A 216 -5.83 5.39 -14.29
CA ILE A 216 -5.57 5.37 -12.84
C ILE A 216 -5.24 6.77 -12.35
N LEU A 217 -4.37 7.52 -13.04
CA LEU A 217 -4.00 8.88 -12.65
C LEU A 217 -5.19 9.83 -12.72
N LEU A 218 -6.00 9.74 -13.79
CA LEU A 218 -7.19 10.59 -13.98
C LEU A 218 -8.26 10.38 -12.90
N ILE A 219 -8.38 9.18 -12.34
CA ILE A 219 -9.30 8.91 -11.23
C ILE A 219 -8.65 9.28 -9.90
N THR A 220 -7.42 8.81 -9.65
CA THR A 220 -6.82 8.86 -8.32
C THR A 220 -6.43 10.27 -7.92
N ILE A 221 -5.87 11.08 -8.84
CA ILE A 221 -5.41 12.43 -8.52
C ILE A 221 -6.56 13.35 -8.08
N PRO A 222 -7.70 13.46 -8.82
CA PRO A 222 -8.83 14.27 -8.36
C PRO A 222 -9.41 13.79 -7.02
N VAL A 223 -9.49 12.46 -6.82
CA VAL A 223 -9.96 11.90 -5.55
C VAL A 223 -9.00 12.26 -4.41
N CYS A 224 -7.70 12.14 -4.59
CA CYS A 224 -6.70 12.56 -3.61
C CYS A 224 -6.84 14.05 -3.28
N LEU A 225 -6.98 14.93 -4.28
CA LEU A 225 -7.16 16.35 -4.07
C LEU A 225 -8.44 16.65 -3.28
N TYR A 226 -9.54 15.94 -3.57
CA TYR A 226 -10.79 16.05 -2.82
C TYR A 226 -10.61 15.62 -1.36
N LEU A 227 -9.96 14.48 -1.12
CA LEU A 227 -9.70 13.98 0.23
C LEU A 227 -8.75 14.87 1.03
N PHE A 228 -7.74 15.46 0.40
CA PHE A 228 -6.88 16.46 1.04
C PHE A 228 -7.67 17.70 1.46
N ARG A 229 -8.64 18.14 0.66
CA ARG A 229 -9.53 19.26 1.04
C ARG A 229 -10.38 18.92 2.27
N ILE A 230 -10.90 17.69 2.36
CA ILE A 230 -11.65 17.23 3.54
C ILE A 230 -10.78 17.29 4.78
N ILE A 231 -9.58 16.70 4.75
CA ILE A 231 -8.65 16.71 5.88
C ILE A 231 -8.32 18.16 6.30
N LYS A 232 -7.99 19.02 5.34
CA LYS A 232 -7.67 20.43 5.63
C LYS A 232 -8.85 21.17 6.28
N ARG A 233 -10.07 20.95 5.80
CA ARG A 233 -11.27 21.55 6.37
C ARG A 233 -11.50 21.09 7.82
N ASP A 234 -11.37 19.79 8.07
CA ASP A 234 -11.60 19.23 9.40
C ASP A 234 -10.55 19.73 10.42
N PHE A 235 -9.31 19.99 9.98
CA PHE A 235 -8.28 20.64 10.80
C PHE A 235 -8.69 22.07 11.18
N ILE A 236 -9.12 22.90 10.23
CA ILE A 236 -9.53 24.30 10.48
C ILE A 236 -10.70 24.37 11.45
N VAL A 237 -11.67 23.46 11.32
CA VAL A 237 -12.84 23.43 12.21
C VAL A 237 -12.44 23.03 13.64
N SER A 238 -11.49 22.10 13.78
CA SER A 238 -11.00 21.69 15.09
C SER A 238 -10.22 22.79 15.80
N ASP A 239 -9.33 23.50 15.10
CA ASP A 239 -8.57 24.60 15.69
C ASP A 239 -9.49 25.73 16.20
N LYS A 240 -10.52 26.08 15.40
CA LYS A 240 -11.53 27.08 15.82
C LYS A 240 -12.29 26.64 17.07
N LYS A 241 -12.66 25.35 17.20
CA LYS A 241 -13.33 24.85 18.41
C LYS A 241 -12.42 24.91 19.65
N THR A 242 -11.14 24.67 19.49
CA THR A 242 -10.17 24.71 20.60
C THR A 242 -10.03 26.14 21.10
N ILE A 243 -9.89 27.12 20.21
CA ILE A 243 -9.79 28.56 20.55
C ILE A 243 -11.05 29.03 21.30
N LEU A 244 -12.25 28.69 20.79
CA LEU A 244 -13.51 29.10 21.45
C LEU A 244 -13.72 28.47 22.83
N VAL A 245 -13.09 27.35 23.13
CA VAL A 245 -13.16 26.71 24.47
C VAL A 245 -12.16 27.36 25.43
N GLU A 246 -11.03 27.87 24.93
CA GLU A 246 -10.02 28.57 25.73
C GLU A 246 -10.47 30.01 26.08
N ASP A 247 -11.15 30.70 25.14
CA ASP A 247 -11.71 32.03 25.36
C ASP A 247 -12.90 32.09 26.34
N ASN A 248 -13.52 30.95 26.64
CA ASN A 248 -14.66 30.82 27.55
C ASN A 248 -14.26 30.25 28.95
N LYS A 249 -12.96 30.17 29.27
CA LYS A 249 -12.41 29.82 30.59
C LYS A 249 -11.72 30.99 31.23
#